data_bf28af2ee599c6d7a31457e14226c141
#
_entry.id   bf28af2ee599c6d7a31457e14226c141
#
_cell.length_a   1.000
_cell.length_b   1.000
_cell.length_c   1.000
_cell.angle_alpha   90.00
_cell.angle_beta   90.00
_cell.angle_gamma   90.00
#
_symmetry.space_group_name_H-M   'P 1'
#
loop_
_entity.id
_entity.type
_entity.pdbx_description
1 polymer ?
#
loop_
_entity_poly.entity_id
_entity_poly.type
_entity_poly.pdbx_seq_one_letter_code
_entity_poly.pdbx_strand_id
1 'polypeptide(L)'
;SDTIDEKTKLRVVKWSQEKPHVNYLITLVAGYFKRLEEKHGELSMSFWTAPSDFANAANSFRYTKECMEYFEKEIGVPYPWAKYDQVTVQDFHWGGMENTSISTLNASTLFSIETENIRSSQGLMAHELAHQWFGDLVTCKDWSHLWLNEGFASYYTHLFARHKDGINEFRYGLYRDLKRLGNHSGEKTALVNRNYKIPQEMFRKYGFLSYTKGSCILHMLRSQLGPDLFRKCVKTYLNRHKHGNVVTEDLRSIIEE
;
A
#
# COMPACT_ATOMS: atom_id res chain seq x y z
N SER A 1 -7.58 0.23 24.54
CA SER A 1 -7.54 -0.50 25.83
C SER A 1 -7.97 -1.94 25.61
N ASP A 2 -7.48 -2.81 26.47
CA ASP A 2 -7.77 -4.24 26.50
C ASP A 2 -8.07 -4.61 27.97
N THR A 3 -9.29 -4.93 28.27
CA THR A 3 -9.79 -5.13 29.63
C THR A 3 -10.76 -6.30 29.69
N ILE A 4 -10.97 -6.87 30.88
CA ILE A 4 -12.03 -7.83 31.11
C ILE A 4 -13.17 -7.13 31.87
N ASP A 5 -14.36 -7.16 31.30
CA ASP A 5 -15.56 -6.69 32.00
C ASP A 5 -15.87 -7.62 33.16
N GLU A 6 -15.85 -7.10 34.38
CA GLU A 6 -15.98 -7.91 35.58
C GLU A 6 -17.36 -8.53 35.72
N LYS A 7 -18.40 -7.93 35.16
CA LYS A 7 -19.78 -8.44 35.24
C LYS A 7 -20.04 -9.55 34.23
N THR A 8 -19.63 -9.33 32.99
CA THR A 8 -19.89 -10.26 31.87
C THR A 8 -18.79 -11.29 31.68
N LYS A 9 -17.59 -11.07 32.28
CA LYS A 9 -16.37 -11.86 32.07
C LYS A 9 -15.89 -11.86 30.62
N LEU A 10 -16.40 -10.95 29.81
CA LEU A 10 -15.98 -10.79 28.41
C LEU A 10 -14.72 -9.93 28.31
N ARG A 11 -13.87 -10.29 27.38
CA ARG A 11 -12.74 -9.44 26.99
C ARG A 11 -13.26 -8.30 26.14
N VAL A 12 -12.99 -7.06 26.56
CA VAL A 12 -13.38 -5.84 25.86
C VAL A 12 -12.14 -5.18 25.31
N VAL A 13 -12.04 -5.12 24.00
CA VAL A 13 -10.94 -4.42 23.31
C VAL A 13 -11.49 -3.17 22.64
N LYS A 14 -10.95 -2.01 23.02
CA LYS A 14 -11.34 -0.72 22.45
C LYS A 14 -10.19 -0.15 21.64
N TRP A 15 -10.45 0.07 20.36
CA TRP A 15 -9.58 0.78 19.43
C TRP A 15 -10.11 2.21 19.22
N SER A 16 -9.21 3.15 18.97
CA SER A 16 -9.53 4.52 18.64
C SER A 16 -8.63 5.00 17.52
N GLN A 17 -9.22 5.57 16.47
CA GLN A 17 -8.51 6.28 15.42
C GLN A 17 -8.99 7.73 15.44
N GLU A 18 -8.07 8.64 15.78
CA GLU A 18 -8.41 10.07 15.96
C GLU A 18 -8.38 10.86 14.64
N LYS A 19 -7.57 10.38 13.67
CA LYS A 19 -7.45 11.07 12.38
C LYS A 19 -8.54 10.59 11.43
N PRO A 20 -9.16 11.50 10.66
CA PRO A 20 -10.15 11.13 9.65
C PRO A 20 -9.56 10.18 8.60
N HIS A 21 -10.33 9.19 8.22
CA HIS A 21 -10.05 8.27 7.12
C HIS A 21 -11.35 7.73 6.52
N VAL A 22 -11.26 7.11 5.35
CA VAL A 22 -12.43 6.59 4.65
C VAL A 22 -12.90 5.26 5.25
N ASN A 23 -14.21 5.01 5.19
CA ASN A 23 -14.83 3.87 5.88
C ASN A 23 -14.52 2.51 5.24
N TYR A 24 -14.24 2.42 3.95
CA TYR A 24 -13.93 1.14 3.30
C TYR A 24 -12.58 0.56 3.76
N LEU A 25 -11.73 1.36 4.39
CA LEU A 25 -10.45 0.95 4.96
C LEU A 25 -10.56 0.41 6.40
N ILE A 26 -11.76 0.44 7.00
CA ILE A 26 -11.97 -0.15 8.33
C ILE A 26 -11.99 -1.67 8.21
N THR A 27 -11.20 -2.33 9.05
CA THR A 27 -11.20 -3.79 9.15
C THR A 27 -11.33 -4.23 10.60
N LEU A 28 -11.90 -5.41 10.79
CA LEU A 28 -11.93 -6.12 12.07
C LEU A 28 -11.42 -7.53 11.85
N VAL A 29 -10.31 -7.86 12.51
CA VAL A 29 -9.75 -9.20 12.52
C VAL A 29 -9.79 -9.74 13.95
N ALA A 30 -10.40 -10.89 14.13
CA ALA A 30 -10.51 -11.55 15.42
C ALA A 30 -10.17 -13.03 15.29
N GLY A 31 -9.35 -13.54 16.19
CA GLY A 31 -8.91 -14.94 16.17
C GLY A 31 -7.76 -15.18 17.14
N TYR A 32 -7.16 -16.36 17.03
CA TYR A 32 -5.96 -16.71 17.77
C TYR A 32 -4.73 -16.37 16.94
N PHE A 33 -4.01 -15.34 17.36
CA PHE A 33 -2.82 -14.86 16.69
C PHE A 33 -1.60 -14.89 17.62
N LYS A 34 -0.44 -15.16 17.05
CA LYS A 34 0.85 -14.80 17.64
C LYS A 34 1.30 -13.47 17.05
N ARG A 35 2.03 -12.68 17.83
CA ARG A 35 2.48 -11.35 17.50
C ARG A 35 4.01 -11.26 17.55
N LEU A 36 4.59 -10.79 16.46
CA LEU A 36 5.97 -10.31 16.44
C LEU A 36 5.90 -8.77 16.54
N GLU A 37 6.69 -8.18 17.43
CA GLU A 37 6.73 -6.74 17.67
C GLU A 37 8.04 -6.15 17.17
N GLU A 38 7.95 -4.98 16.59
CA GLU A 38 9.05 -4.16 16.14
C GLU A 38 8.76 -2.67 16.41
N LYS A 39 9.79 -1.82 16.35
CA LYS A 39 9.64 -0.37 16.48
C LYS A 39 10.40 0.36 15.38
N HIS A 40 9.81 1.47 14.92
CA HIS A 40 10.44 2.46 14.09
C HIS A 40 10.36 3.81 14.82
N GLY A 41 11.44 4.20 15.53
CA GLY A 41 11.40 5.28 16.50
C GLY A 41 10.35 5.00 17.59
N GLU A 42 9.40 5.92 17.76
CA GLU A 42 8.27 5.75 18.69
C GLU A 42 7.09 4.98 18.09
N LEU A 43 7.09 4.74 16.77
CA LEU A 43 6.03 4.00 16.09
C LEU A 43 6.08 2.52 16.47
N SER A 44 4.99 2.02 17.04
CA SER A 44 4.82 0.58 17.28
C SER A 44 4.41 -0.11 15.98
N MET A 45 5.09 -1.22 15.70
CA MET A 45 4.81 -2.10 14.57
C MET A 45 4.55 -3.51 15.09
N SER A 46 3.50 -4.17 14.59
CA SER A 46 3.17 -5.54 15.00
C SER A 46 2.78 -6.39 13.79
N PHE A 47 3.28 -7.62 13.79
CA PHE A 47 3.01 -8.60 12.74
C PHE A 47 2.28 -9.79 13.32
N TRP A 48 1.05 -10.00 12.85
CA TRP A 48 0.11 -10.96 13.41
C TRP A 48 -0.08 -12.13 12.46
N THR A 49 0.16 -13.33 12.93
CA THR A 49 -0.02 -14.56 12.15
C THR A 49 -0.76 -15.62 12.93
N ALA A 50 -1.35 -16.58 12.24
CA ALA A 50 -1.83 -17.79 12.91
C ALA A 50 -0.66 -18.45 13.65
N PRO A 51 -0.91 -19.13 14.81
CA PRO A 51 0.15 -19.79 15.58
C PRO A 51 0.97 -20.81 14.80
N SER A 52 0.34 -21.53 13.83
CA SER A 52 1.01 -22.47 12.93
C SER A 52 2.06 -21.84 12.03
N ASP A 53 1.84 -20.58 11.64
CA ASP A 53 2.62 -19.90 10.61
C ASP A 53 3.65 -18.94 11.21
N PHE A 54 3.66 -18.78 12.54
CA PHE A 54 4.46 -17.79 13.25
C PHE A 54 5.96 -17.94 13.02
N ALA A 55 6.45 -19.14 12.79
CA ALA A 55 7.86 -19.39 12.49
C ALA A 55 8.35 -18.64 11.22
N ASN A 56 7.44 -18.36 10.29
CA ASN A 56 7.73 -17.66 9.04
C ASN A 56 7.57 -16.13 9.14
N ALA A 57 7.03 -15.61 10.25
CA ALA A 57 6.72 -14.19 10.39
C ALA A 57 7.95 -13.30 10.25
N ALA A 58 9.02 -13.58 11.00
CA ALA A 58 10.25 -12.78 10.98
C ALA A 58 10.86 -12.70 9.57
N ASN A 59 10.88 -13.81 8.84
CA ASN A 59 11.39 -13.86 7.47
C ASN A 59 10.50 -13.07 6.50
N SER A 60 9.18 -13.27 6.58
CA SER A 60 8.24 -12.68 5.64
C SER A 60 8.06 -11.17 5.80
N PHE A 61 8.24 -10.63 7.02
CA PHE A 61 8.07 -9.20 7.32
C PHE A 61 9.39 -8.44 7.51
N ARG A 62 10.52 -9.09 7.31
CA ARG A 62 11.88 -8.57 7.60
C ARG A 62 12.21 -7.20 6.97
N TYR A 63 11.56 -6.84 5.87
CA TYR A 63 11.84 -5.58 5.18
C TYR A 63 10.85 -4.45 5.49
N THR A 64 9.87 -4.67 6.37
CA THR A 64 8.81 -3.67 6.64
C THR A 64 9.39 -2.38 7.22
N LYS A 65 10.29 -2.50 8.18
CA LYS A 65 10.95 -1.33 8.80
C LYS A 65 11.82 -0.57 7.79
N GLU A 66 12.65 -1.26 7.03
CA GLU A 66 13.50 -0.65 5.99
C GLU A 66 12.64 0.07 4.94
N CYS A 67 11.50 -0.53 4.56
CA CYS A 67 10.55 0.06 3.63
C CYS A 67 9.90 1.33 4.20
N MET A 68 9.51 1.31 5.48
CA MET A 68 8.97 2.47 6.19
C MET A 68 9.96 3.64 6.18
N GLU A 69 11.20 3.39 6.59
CA GLU A 69 12.29 4.38 6.59
C GLU A 69 12.54 4.97 5.20
N TYR A 70 12.55 4.11 4.19
CA TYR A 70 12.72 4.53 2.81
C TYR A 70 11.55 5.40 2.32
N PHE A 71 10.31 4.99 2.59
CA PHE A 71 9.12 5.73 2.16
C PHE A 71 9.01 7.09 2.84
N GLU A 72 9.24 7.20 4.14
CA GLU A 72 9.27 8.50 4.82
C GLU A 72 10.27 9.46 4.18
N LYS A 73 11.45 8.96 3.83
CA LYS A 73 12.49 9.74 3.16
C LYS A 73 12.14 10.10 1.72
N GLU A 74 11.68 9.14 0.91
CA GLU A 74 11.40 9.34 -0.51
C GLU A 74 10.11 10.14 -0.74
N ILE A 75 9.09 9.96 0.08
CA ILE A 75 7.82 10.71 0.06
C ILE A 75 8.00 12.10 0.68
N GLY A 76 8.85 12.21 1.71
CA GLY A 76 9.09 13.44 2.46
C GLY A 76 7.95 13.84 3.39
N VAL A 77 7.08 12.89 3.72
CA VAL A 77 5.99 13.01 4.71
C VAL A 77 6.12 11.85 5.68
N PRO A 78 6.24 12.10 7.00
CA PRO A 78 6.30 11.04 8.00
C PRO A 78 5.10 10.11 7.92
N TYR A 79 5.25 8.87 8.40
CA TYR A 79 4.14 7.93 8.51
C TYR A 79 2.96 8.57 9.27
N PRO A 80 1.75 8.57 8.69
CA PRO A 80 0.70 9.46 9.21
C PRO A 80 -0.10 8.90 10.39
N TRP A 81 0.01 7.61 10.72
CA TRP A 81 -0.86 6.93 11.68
C TRP A 81 -0.14 6.63 13.00
N ALA A 82 -0.90 6.30 14.06
CA ALA A 82 -0.35 6.08 15.40
C ALA A 82 0.39 4.75 15.59
N LYS A 83 0.16 3.78 14.70
CA LYS A 83 0.81 2.47 14.68
C LYS A 83 0.82 1.92 13.26
N TYR A 84 1.62 0.90 12.99
CA TYR A 84 1.51 0.11 11.77
C TYR A 84 1.53 -1.38 12.09
N ASP A 85 0.48 -2.08 11.72
CA ASP A 85 0.41 -3.53 11.85
C ASP A 85 0.27 -4.20 10.49
N GLN A 86 0.63 -5.48 10.43
CA GLN A 86 0.28 -6.38 9.34
C GLN A 86 -0.32 -7.64 9.93
N VAL A 87 -1.42 -8.10 9.37
CA VAL A 87 -2.07 -9.34 9.81
C VAL A 87 -2.27 -10.26 8.62
N THR A 88 -1.87 -11.53 8.76
CA THR A 88 -2.15 -12.54 7.75
C THR A 88 -3.39 -13.33 8.09
N VAL A 89 -4.28 -13.47 7.13
CA VAL A 89 -5.55 -14.19 7.27
C VAL A 89 -5.71 -15.23 6.17
N GLN A 90 -6.45 -16.30 6.47
CA GLN A 90 -6.83 -17.31 5.50
C GLN A 90 -8.09 -16.87 4.75
N ASP A 91 -8.39 -17.52 3.62
CA ASP A 91 -9.60 -17.28 2.82
C ASP A 91 -9.79 -15.83 2.37
N PHE A 92 -8.70 -15.13 2.13
CA PHE A 92 -8.68 -13.75 1.68
C PHE A 92 -8.58 -13.69 0.15
N HIS A 93 -9.51 -12.97 -0.48
CA HIS A 93 -9.63 -12.95 -1.96
C HIS A 93 -8.52 -12.17 -2.67
N TRP A 94 -7.85 -11.26 -1.98
CA TRP A 94 -6.78 -10.41 -2.51
C TRP A 94 -5.42 -10.85 -1.95
N GLY A 95 -4.35 -10.34 -2.53
CA GLY A 95 -3.02 -10.50 -1.92
C GLY A 95 -2.92 -9.72 -0.62
N GLY A 96 -3.34 -8.47 -0.66
CA GLY A 96 -3.38 -7.55 0.46
C GLY A 96 -4.56 -6.59 0.38
N MET A 97 -4.72 -5.82 1.44
CA MET A 97 -5.65 -4.70 1.59
C MET A 97 -5.03 -3.70 2.55
N GLU A 98 -5.04 -2.47 2.14
CA GLU A 98 -4.38 -1.35 2.79
C GLU A 98 -5.12 -0.78 4.01
N ASN A 99 -5.89 -1.55 4.72
CA ASN A 99 -6.66 -1.05 5.86
C ASN A 99 -5.83 -0.10 6.74
N THR A 100 -6.39 1.05 7.08
CA THR A 100 -5.68 2.14 7.74
C THR A 100 -4.99 1.68 9.02
N SER A 101 -3.68 1.84 9.08
CA SER A 101 -2.78 1.42 10.17
C SER A 101 -2.65 -0.08 10.43
N ILE A 102 -3.29 -0.93 9.62
CA ILE A 102 -3.15 -2.40 9.69
C ILE A 102 -3.40 -3.02 8.32
N SER A 103 -2.37 -3.37 7.56
CA SER A 103 -2.54 -4.08 6.30
C SER A 103 -2.99 -5.52 6.54
N THR A 104 -4.10 -5.90 5.90
CA THR A 104 -4.58 -7.28 5.91
C THR A 104 -3.99 -8.02 4.72
N LEU A 105 -3.29 -9.13 4.96
CA LEU A 105 -2.56 -9.87 3.95
C LEU A 105 -3.06 -11.31 3.87
N ASN A 106 -3.03 -11.88 2.67
CA ASN A 106 -3.29 -13.31 2.51
C ASN A 106 -2.21 -14.14 3.20
N ALA A 107 -2.57 -15.22 3.86
CA ALA A 107 -1.63 -16.11 4.56
C ALA A 107 -0.54 -16.68 3.62
N SER A 108 -0.81 -16.76 2.30
CA SER A 108 0.20 -17.13 1.30
C SER A 108 1.38 -16.15 1.19
N THR A 109 1.29 -14.98 1.82
CA THR A 109 2.41 -14.02 1.97
C THR A 109 3.55 -14.60 2.81
N LEU A 110 3.22 -15.50 3.74
CA LEU A 110 4.20 -16.15 4.60
C LEU A 110 4.98 -17.23 3.85
N PHE A 111 6.27 -17.27 4.05
CA PHE A 111 7.16 -18.27 3.45
C PHE A 111 8.35 -18.55 4.35
N SER A 112 8.87 -19.76 4.27
CA SER A 112 10.05 -20.17 5.04
C SER A 112 11.34 -19.58 4.44
N ILE A 113 12.36 -19.44 5.28
CA ILE A 113 13.67 -18.92 4.87
C ILE A 113 14.31 -19.80 3.76
N GLU A 114 14.03 -21.08 3.73
CA GLU A 114 14.56 -22.01 2.75
C GLU A 114 14.07 -21.75 1.32
N THR A 115 12.95 -20.99 1.21
CA THR A 115 12.35 -20.63 -0.09
C THR A 115 12.59 -19.18 -0.50
N GLU A 116 13.40 -18.43 0.23
CA GLU A 116 13.63 -17.00 0.00
C GLU A 116 14.20 -16.65 -1.39
N ASN A 117 14.92 -17.59 -2.01
CA ASN A 117 15.47 -17.43 -3.35
C ASN A 117 14.42 -17.50 -4.47
N ILE A 118 13.23 -18.03 -4.18
CA ILE A 118 12.14 -18.16 -5.15
C ILE A 118 10.83 -17.47 -4.72
N ARG A 119 10.75 -17.02 -3.48
CA ARG A 119 9.58 -16.33 -2.92
C ARG A 119 9.99 -15.08 -2.16
N SER A 120 9.17 -14.05 -2.27
CA SER A 120 9.33 -12.80 -1.51
C SER A 120 7.96 -12.18 -1.23
N SER A 121 7.79 -11.66 -0.05
CA SER A 121 6.66 -10.80 0.35
C SER A 121 6.95 -9.32 0.09
N GLN A 122 8.19 -8.96 -0.27
CA GLN A 122 8.66 -7.58 -0.37
C GLN A 122 7.76 -6.69 -1.23
N GLY A 123 7.38 -7.16 -2.41
CA GLY A 123 6.55 -6.38 -3.33
C GLY A 123 5.16 -6.10 -2.77
N LEU A 124 4.48 -7.11 -2.21
CA LEU A 124 3.16 -6.93 -1.60
C LEU A 124 3.25 -6.05 -0.35
N MET A 125 4.19 -6.34 0.55
CA MET A 125 4.39 -5.56 1.77
C MET A 125 4.66 -4.08 1.45
N ALA A 126 5.51 -3.78 0.48
CA ALA A 126 5.81 -2.41 0.07
C ALA A 126 4.59 -1.72 -0.57
N HIS A 127 3.79 -2.46 -1.34
CA HIS A 127 2.55 -1.95 -1.95
C HIS A 127 1.55 -1.53 -0.88
N GLU A 128 1.22 -2.42 0.06
CA GLU A 128 0.26 -2.13 1.12
C GLU A 128 0.77 -1.04 2.09
N LEU A 129 2.07 -0.97 2.30
CA LEU A 129 2.65 0.10 3.11
C LEU A 129 2.59 1.46 2.41
N ALA A 130 2.83 1.52 1.10
CA ALA A 130 2.74 2.77 0.33
C ALA A 130 1.33 3.36 0.36
N HIS A 131 0.32 2.52 0.38
CA HIS A 131 -1.08 2.93 0.50
C HIS A 131 -1.38 3.73 1.77
N GLN A 132 -0.60 3.58 2.84
CA GLN A 132 -0.81 4.35 4.07
C GLN A 132 -0.69 5.87 3.84
N TRP A 133 -0.02 6.28 2.76
CA TRP A 133 -0.03 7.65 2.23
C TRP A 133 -0.98 7.80 1.03
N PHE A 134 -0.93 6.87 0.07
CA PHE A 134 -1.67 6.93 -1.19
C PHE A 134 -2.85 5.96 -1.18
N GLY A 135 -3.98 6.40 -0.69
CA GLY A 135 -5.18 5.61 -0.44
C GLY A 135 -5.77 5.92 0.92
N ASP A 136 -4.93 6.04 1.96
CA ASP A 136 -5.35 6.24 3.34
C ASP A 136 -5.26 7.72 3.75
N LEU A 137 -4.07 8.33 3.68
CA LEU A 137 -3.89 9.74 4.02
C LEU A 137 -4.59 10.66 3.01
N VAL A 138 -4.48 10.31 1.74
CA VAL A 138 -5.15 10.97 0.61
C VAL A 138 -5.83 9.89 -0.22
N THR A 139 -7.15 9.96 -0.35
CA THR A 139 -7.96 8.93 -1.00
C THR A 139 -8.57 9.44 -2.30
N CYS A 140 -8.64 8.63 -3.34
CA CYS A 140 -9.37 8.99 -4.55
C CYS A 140 -10.86 9.26 -4.24
N LYS A 141 -11.44 10.29 -4.87
CA LYS A 141 -12.82 10.74 -4.63
C LYS A 141 -13.86 9.73 -5.08
N ASP A 142 -13.59 9.07 -6.18
CA ASP A 142 -14.38 7.98 -6.74
C ASP A 142 -13.47 6.98 -7.47
N TRP A 143 -14.00 5.82 -7.80
CA TRP A 143 -13.23 4.72 -8.35
C TRP A 143 -12.68 5.00 -9.77
N SER A 144 -13.17 6.02 -10.48
CA SER A 144 -12.58 6.43 -11.77
C SER A 144 -11.18 6.99 -11.63
N HIS A 145 -10.84 7.48 -10.44
CA HIS A 145 -9.53 8.01 -10.07
C HIS A 145 -8.69 7.02 -9.23
N LEU A 146 -9.04 5.73 -9.21
CA LEU A 146 -8.37 4.68 -8.42
C LEU A 146 -6.86 4.61 -8.67
N TRP A 147 -6.38 5.05 -9.82
CA TRP A 147 -4.95 5.11 -10.12
C TRP A 147 -4.14 6.02 -9.17
N LEU A 148 -4.81 6.99 -8.51
CA LEU A 148 -4.17 7.84 -7.49
C LEU A 148 -3.84 7.06 -6.21
N ASN A 149 -4.54 5.98 -5.94
CA ASN A 149 -4.20 5.02 -4.89
C ASN A 149 -3.21 3.97 -5.45
N GLU A 150 -3.67 3.15 -6.39
CA GLU A 150 -2.98 1.96 -6.86
C GLU A 150 -1.75 2.24 -7.72
N GLY A 151 -1.81 3.27 -8.55
CA GLY A 151 -0.69 3.68 -9.39
C GLY A 151 0.49 4.17 -8.55
N PHE A 152 0.22 4.98 -7.53
CA PHE A 152 1.24 5.40 -6.57
C PHE A 152 1.79 4.20 -5.78
N ALA A 153 0.95 3.37 -5.19
CA ALA A 153 1.40 2.19 -4.46
C ALA A 153 2.27 1.27 -5.32
N SER A 154 1.86 1.01 -6.56
CA SER A 154 2.64 0.21 -7.52
C SER A 154 3.98 0.87 -7.86
N TYR A 155 4.00 2.17 -8.10
CA TYR A 155 5.23 2.88 -8.44
C TYR A 155 6.21 2.95 -7.26
N TYR A 156 5.71 3.21 -6.06
CA TYR A 156 6.56 3.22 -4.86
C TYR A 156 7.09 1.83 -4.50
N THR A 157 6.36 0.77 -4.83
CA THR A 157 6.89 -0.60 -4.78
C THR A 157 8.11 -0.77 -5.69
N HIS A 158 8.07 -0.25 -6.91
CA HIS A 158 9.24 -0.27 -7.79
C HIS A 158 10.39 0.60 -7.27
N LEU A 159 10.10 1.76 -6.68
CA LEU A 159 11.12 2.61 -6.09
C LEU A 159 11.78 1.93 -4.88
N PHE A 160 11.04 1.19 -4.06
CA PHE A 160 11.62 0.39 -2.98
C PHE A 160 12.48 -0.75 -3.53
N ALA A 161 12.04 -1.47 -4.55
CA ALA A 161 12.85 -2.48 -5.22
C ALA A 161 14.16 -1.88 -5.77
N ARG A 162 14.11 -0.64 -6.31
CA ARG A 162 15.33 0.08 -6.71
C ARG A 162 16.29 0.33 -5.56
N HIS A 163 15.75 0.74 -4.40
CA HIS A 163 16.54 0.99 -3.20
C HIS A 163 17.18 -0.28 -2.66
N LYS A 164 16.40 -1.35 -2.58
CA LYS A 164 16.78 -2.61 -1.96
C LYS A 164 17.63 -3.50 -2.88
N ASP A 165 17.18 -3.69 -4.11
CA ASP A 165 17.70 -4.70 -5.03
C ASP A 165 18.44 -4.09 -6.24
N GLY A 166 18.42 -2.75 -6.33
CA GLY A 166 19.18 -1.99 -7.31
C GLY A 166 18.41 -1.66 -8.59
N ILE A 167 19.14 -0.93 -9.49
CA ILE A 167 18.55 -0.33 -10.70
C ILE A 167 18.02 -1.36 -11.69
N ASN A 168 18.60 -2.55 -11.74
CA ASN A 168 18.19 -3.59 -12.69
C ASN A 168 16.83 -4.17 -12.31
N GLU A 169 16.57 -4.40 -11.03
CA GLU A 169 15.26 -4.87 -10.56
C GLU A 169 14.17 -3.81 -10.80
N PHE A 170 14.48 -2.55 -10.57
CA PHE A 170 13.60 -1.44 -10.92
C PHE A 170 13.23 -1.42 -12.42
N ARG A 171 14.25 -1.50 -13.30
CA ARG A 171 14.04 -1.52 -14.75
C ARG A 171 13.25 -2.74 -15.19
N TYR A 172 13.52 -3.89 -14.59
CA TYR A 172 12.79 -5.12 -14.89
C TYR A 172 11.32 -5.04 -14.46
N GLY A 173 11.04 -4.45 -13.30
CA GLY A 173 9.68 -4.18 -12.85
C GLY A 173 8.89 -3.31 -13.84
N LEU A 174 9.47 -2.18 -14.25
CA LEU A 174 8.87 -1.30 -15.27
C LEU A 174 8.72 -1.98 -16.64
N TYR A 175 9.69 -2.81 -17.04
CA TYR A 175 9.59 -3.59 -18.28
C TYR A 175 8.39 -4.55 -18.22
N ARG A 176 8.18 -5.24 -17.10
CA ARG A 176 7.02 -6.11 -16.90
C ARG A 176 5.71 -5.35 -17.01
N ASP A 177 5.66 -4.15 -16.44
CA ASP A 177 4.49 -3.27 -16.53
C ASP A 177 4.21 -2.85 -17.98
N LEU A 178 5.22 -2.40 -18.71
CA LEU A 178 5.09 -2.06 -20.13
C LEU A 178 4.64 -3.26 -20.98
N LYS A 179 5.17 -4.45 -20.73
CA LYS A 179 4.75 -5.67 -21.41
C LYS A 179 3.29 -6.00 -21.13
N ARG A 180 2.85 -5.84 -19.87
CA ARG A 180 1.43 -6.02 -19.49
C ARG A 180 0.53 -5.03 -20.20
N LEU A 181 0.91 -3.76 -20.30
CA LEU A 181 0.18 -2.74 -21.06
C LEU A 181 0.13 -3.08 -22.56
N GLY A 182 1.21 -3.58 -23.13
CA GLY A 182 1.26 -4.01 -24.53
C GLY A 182 0.20 -5.06 -24.88
N ASN A 183 -0.13 -5.96 -23.95
CA ASN A 183 -1.20 -6.95 -24.12
C ASN A 183 -2.61 -6.32 -24.21
N HIS A 184 -2.77 -5.06 -23.80
CA HIS A 184 -4.01 -4.29 -23.85
C HIS A 184 -3.96 -3.14 -24.87
N SER A 185 -3.00 -3.15 -25.80
CA SER A 185 -2.75 -2.05 -26.75
C SER A 185 -3.92 -1.71 -27.69
N GLY A 186 -4.85 -2.65 -27.91
CA GLY A 186 -6.11 -2.43 -28.66
C GLY A 186 -7.22 -1.73 -27.88
N GLU A 187 -7.08 -1.60 -26.57
CA GLU A 187 -8.10 -1.00 -25.71
C GLU A 187 -7.87 0.51 -25.56
N LYS A 188 -8.78 1.29 -26.15
CA LYS A 188 -8.76 2.77 -26.01
C LYS A 188 -9.37 3.18 -24.67
N THR A 189 -8.63 2.99 -23.59
CA THR A 189 -9.09 3.35 -22.25
C THR A 189 -8.23 4.44 -21.65
N ALA A 190 -8.88 5.50 -21.17
CA ALA A 190 -8.22 6.58 -20.45
C ALA A 190 -7.79 6.09 -19.04
N LEU A 191 -6.79 6.75 -18.47
CA LEU A 191 -6.36 6.48 -17.09
C LEU A 191 -7.50 6.72 -16.10
N VAL A 192 -8.22 7.83 -16.27
CA VAL A 192 -9.49 8.10 -15.57
C VAL A 192 -10.60 7.40 -16.36
N ASN A 193 -11.07 6.27 -15.82
CA ASN A 193 -12.06 5.45 -16.50
C ASN A 193 -13.40 5.49 -15.76
N ARG A 194 -14.41 6.06 -16.40
CA ARG A 194 -15.79 6.16 -15.89
C ARG A 194 -16.73 5.09 -16.43
N ASN A 195 -16.21 4.16 -17.25
CA ASN A 195 -16.99 3.11 -17.92
C ASN A 195 -17.11 1.83 -17.08
N TYR A 196 -17.29 1.95 -15.77
CA TYR A 196 -17.56 0.81 -14.89
C TYR A 196 -18.99 0.86 -14.34
N LYS A 197 -19.59 -0.30 -14.12
CA LYS A 197 -20.95 -0.43 -13.55
C LYS A 197 -20.92 -0.65 -12.04
N ILE A 198 -19.93 -1.40 -11.57
CA ILE A 198 -19.71 -1.70 -10.15
C ILE A 198 -18.21 -1.50 -9.81
N PRO A 199 -17.89 -1.10 -8.58
CA PRO A 199 -16.50 -0.85 -8.15
C PRO A 199 -15.53 -1.98 -8.47
N GLN A 200 -15.95 -3.23 -8.32
CA GLN A 200 -15.12 -4.42 -8.56
C GLN A 200 -14.55 -4.51 -9.99
N GLU A 201 -15.22 -3.90 -10.98
CA GLU A 201 -14.71 -3.85 -12.34
C GLU A 201 -13.42 -3.05 -12.45
N MET A 202 -13.25 -2.02 -11.63
CA MET A 202 -12.02 -1.20 -11.62
C MET A 202 -10.79 -1.99 -11.16
N PHE A 203 -10.99 -2.99 -10.32
CA PHE A 203 -9.90 -3.87 -9.85
C PHE A 203 -9.67 -5.06 -10.80
N ARG A 204 -10.73 -5.69 -11.31
CA ARG A 204 -10.65 -6.91 -12.11
C ARG A 204 -10.47 -6.65 -13.60
N LYS A 205 -11.37 -5.85 -14.19
CA LYS A 205 -11.40 -5.58 -15.63
C LYS A 205 -10.44 -4.46 -16.02
N TYR A 206 -10.40 -3.40 -15.24
CA TYR A 206 -9.63 -2.20 -15.54
C TYR A 206 -8.40 -2.03 -14.62
N GLY A 207 -8.04 -3.05 -13.82
CA GLY A 207 -6.91 -2.98 -12.91
C GLY A 207 -5.60 -2.61 -13.60
N PHE A 208 -5.36 -3.07 -14.84
CA PHE A 208 -4.19 -2.68 -15.62
C PHE A 208 -4.07 -1.17 -15.84
N LEU A 209 -5.19 -0.42 -15.82
CA LEU A 209 -5.16 1.04 -15.88
C LEU A 209 -4.72 1.64 -14.55
N SER A 210 -5.35 1.23 -13.46
CA SER A 210 -5.10 1.81 -12.14
C SER A 210 -3.70 1.48 -11.64
N TYR A 211 -3.30 0.23 -11.67
CA TYR A 211 -2.02 -0.25 -11.18
C TYR A 211 -0.89 0.03 -12.19
N THR A 212 -0.95 -0.62 -13.34
CA THR A 212 0.16 -0.70 -14.29
C THR A 212 0.33 0.59 -15.07
N LYS A 213 -0.74 1.11 -15.67
CA LYS A 213 -0.68 2.37 -16.42
C LYS A 213 -0.43 3.55 -15.49
N GLY A 214 -1.05 3.56 -14.30
CA GLY A 214 -0.80 4.57 -13.27
C GLY A 214 0.67 4.63 -12.87
N SER A 215 1.29 3.49 -12.57
CA SER A 215 2.72 3.36 -12.26
C SER A 215 3.60 3.89 -13.40
N CYS A 216 3.30 3.50 -14.65
CA CYS A 216 4.07 3.99 -15.82
C CYS A 216 3.96 5.51 -16.01
N ILE A 217 2.78 6.10 -15.82
CA ILE A 217 2.58 7.56 -15.90
C ILE A 217 3.40 8.29 -14.83
N LEU A 218 3.38 7.80 -13.58
CA LEU A 218 4.20 8.38 -12.51
C LEU A 218 5.69 8.27 -12.82
N HIS A 219 6.13 7.16 -13.43
CA HIS A 219 7.51 7.03 -13.88
C HIS A 219 7.86 8.04 -14.96
N MET A 220 7.00 8.24 -15.95
CA MET A 220 7.18 9.25 -17.01
C MET A 220 7.28 10.66 -16.40
N LEU A 221 6.37 11.02 -15.49
CA LEU A 221 6.41 12.30 -14.79
C LEU A 221 7.72 12.51 -14.02
N ARG A 222 8.13 11.50 -13.24
CA ARG A 222 9.39 11.56 -12.49
C ARG A 222 10.61 11.67 -13.42
N SER A 223 10.56 11.04 -14.59
CA SER A 223 11.64 11.13 -15.59
C SER A 223 11.72 12.50 -16.25
N GLN A 224 10.58 13.17 -16.48
CA GLN A 224 10.50 14.50 -17.06
C GLN A 224 10.88 15.60 -16.07
N LEU A 225 10.36 15.53 -14.86
CA LEU A 225 10.59 16.54 -13.81
C LEU A 225 11.95 16.39 -13.12
N GLY A 226 12.53 15.21 -13.19
CA GLY A 226 13.63 14.81 -12.32
C GLY A 226 13.16 14.40 -10.93
N PRO A 227 13.98 13.62 -10.20
CA PRO A 227 13.56 13.01 -8.93
C PRO A 227 13.25 14.03 -7.84
N ASP A 228 13.96 15.14 -7.79
CA ASP A 228 13.82 16.12 -6.70
C ASP A 228 12.53 16.95 -6.83
N LEU A 229 12.22 17.42 -8.05
CA LEU A 229 10.99 18.16 -8.31
C LEU A 229 9.78 17.23 -8.16
N PHE A 230 9.87 16.00 -8.66
CA PHE A 230 8.81 15.01 -8.49
C PHE A 230 8.50 14.78 -7.00
N ARG A 231 9.54 14.59 -6.14
CA ARG A 231 9.35 14.46 -4.69
C ARG A 231 8.71 15.69 -4.07
N LYS A 232 9.10 16.90 -4.50
CA LYS A 232 8.48 18.14 -4.05
C LYS A 232 6.99 18.18 -4.39
N CYS A 233 6.62 17.84 -5.62
CA CYS A 233 5.21 17.77 -6.05
C CYS A 233 4.41 16.76 -5.23
N VAL A 234 4.94 15.55 -5.03
CA VAL A 234 4.28 14.50 -4.24
C VAL A 234 4.11 14.93 -2.78
N LYS A 235 5.16 15.50 -2.17
CA LYS A 235 5.08 16.04 -0.80
C LYS A 235 4.03 17.15 -0.68
N THR A 236 3.97 18.06 -1.66
CA THR A 236 2.98 19.13 -1.70
C THR A 236 1.57 18.57 -1.84
N TYR A 237 1.38 17.60 -2.74
CA TYR A 237 0.11 16.90 -2.94
C TYR A 237 -0.42 16.27 -1.65
N LEU A 238 0.40 15.47 -0.97
CA LEU A 238 -0.01 14.83 0.28
C LEU A 238 -0.30 15.84 1.40
N ASN A 239 0.53 16.87 1.57
CA ASN A 239 0.30 17.88 2.63
C ASN A 239 -0.93 18.76 2.36
N ARG A 240 -1.20 19.08 1.09
CA ARG A 240 -2.36 19.92 0.70
C ARG A 240 -3.67 19.18 0.87
N HIS A 241 -3.68 17.89 0.60
CA HIS A 241 -4.90 17.07 0.55
C HIS A 241 -5.02 16.03 1.67
N LYS A 242 -4.12 16.03 2.66
CA LYS A 242 -4.15 15.05 3.76
C LYS A 242 -5.52 14.97 4.43
N HIS A 243 -5.97 13.75 4.69
CA HIS A 243 -7.28 13.42 5.27
C HIS A 243 -8.47 13.82 4.40
N GLY A 244 -8.25 13.98 3.10
CA GLY A 244 -9.25 14.38 2.12
C GLY A 244 -9.33 13.44 0.92
N ASN A 245 -10.27 13.78 0.04
CA ASN A 245 -10.50 13.06 -1.22
C ASN A 245 -10.03 13.91 -2.40
N VAL A 246 -9.46 13.25 -3.41
CA VAL A 246 -8.82 13.89 -4.56
C VAL A 246 -9.27 13.31 -5.89
N VAL A 247 -9.13 14.12 -6.92
CA VAL A 247 -9.27 13.74 -8.32
C VAL A 247 -7.93 13.95 -9.06
N THR A 248 -7.84 13.46 -10.26
CA THR A 248 -6.60 13.56 -11.07
C THR A 248 -6.16 15.01 -11.30
N GLU A 249 -7.11 15.92 -11.40
CA GLU A 249 -6.88 17.35 -11.61
C GLU A 249 -6.18 18.00 -10.42
N ASP A 250 -6.38 17.51 -9.20
CA ASP A 250 -5.70 18.00 -8.00
C ASP A 250 -4.19 17.72 -8.05
N LEU A 251 -3.79 16.54 -8.49
CA LEU A 251 -2.37 16.21 -8.71
C LEU A 251 -1.81 17.02 -9.88
N ARG A 252 -2.56 17.13 -10.99
CA ARG A 252 -2.13 17.87 -12.17
C ARG A 252 -1.83 19.33 -11.83
N SER A 253 -2.72 20.01 -11.12
CA SER A 253 -2.55 21.42 -10.76
C SER A 253 -1.26 21.68 -9.97
N ILE A 254 -0.88 20.75 -9.08
CA ILE A 254 0.37 20.84 -8.31
C ILE A 254 1.61 20.66 -9.19
N ILE A 255 1.50 19.81 -10.23
CA ILE A 255 2.61 19.57 -11.17
C ILE A 255 2.79 20.77 -12.11
N GLU A 256 1.70 21.46 -12.43
CA GLU A 256 1.69 22.64 -13.32
C GLU A 256 2.11 23.94 -12.59
N GLU A 257 2.06 23.99 -11.22
CA GLU A 257 2.58 25.09 -10.39
C GLU A 257 4.13 25.13 -10.38
#